data_4e23ba4f46959ee76102ffd000983726
#
_entry.id   4e23ba4f46959ee76102ffd000983726
#
_cell.length_a   1.000
_cell.length_b   1.000
_cell.length_c   1.000
_cell.angle_alpha   90.00
_cell.angle_beta   90.00
_cell.angle_gamma   90.00
#
_symmetry.space_group_name_H-M   'P 1'
#
loop_
_entity.id
_entity.type
_entity.pdbx_description
1 polymer ?
#
loop_
_entity_poly.entity_id
_entity_poly.type
_entity_poly.pdbx_seq_one_letter_code
_entity_poly.pdbx_strand_id
1 'polypeptide(L)'
;MPEQTAGFPGHERGSAGYRGVLVGLAAAGIATFAQLYSVQGLLPQLAADFGVTAATAALSVSAATLGLAAAVIPWSAAADRYGRLPIMRSAIVAAVVLGLLVPLAPDFPALLLLRFAEGAALGGIPAVALAYLSEEVSPVHTAVAAGTYVSGTTIGGLTGRIVAAPVGEYTDWRIGVAVVSLLAAVAAVVFMLAAPRQLGYRPRSRHDGGPGLGARLAGNLRSPRQLVLYAQAFLLMGGFVAVYNYLGFRLGMPPFNLPQALASSLFLAYLAGTWSSRAAGKAAGRLAGGRRNVLLASTAVMAAGLAVTLLQTLPAVITGLVVFTAGFFGAHAVASGWVPVLAAEGRAQASSLYNLAYYGGSSLLGWAGGFFFQGAGWAGLAGFVGVLMLLAALLAATLPGRAGSRNRHTAGRRLEE
;
A
#
# COMPACT_ATOMS: atom_id res chain seq x y z
N MET A 1 23.41 -44.10 3.47
CA MET A 1 23.14 -42.66 3.70
C MET A 1 22.14 -42.25 2.65
N PRO A 2 20.91 -41.84 2.97
CA PRO A 2 20.01 -41.29 1.95
C PRO A 2 20.55 -39.90 1.53
N GLU A 3 20.74 -39.73 0.22
CA GLU A 3 21.01 -38.42 -0.40
C GLU A 3 19.94 -37.44 0.08
N GLN A 4 20.36 -36.47 0.87
CA GLN A 4 19.57 -35.28 1.12
C GLN A 4 19.30 -34.65 -0.24
N THR A 5 18.08 -34.79 -0.77
CA THR A 5 17.62 -34.04 -1.93
C THR A 5 17.85 -32.58 -1.63
N ALA A 6 18.91 -32.01 -2.18
CA ALA A 6 19.23 -30.61 -2.04
C ALA A 6 18.03 -29.82 -2.55
N GLY A 7 17.37 -29.11 -1.63
CA GLY A 7 16.22 -28.26 -1.99
C GLY A 7 16.63 -27.21 -3.01
N PHE A 8 15.68 -26.71 -3.80
CA PHE A 8 15.91 -25.64 -4.76
C PHE A 8 16.59 -24.44 -4.09
N PRO A 9 17.81 -24.02 -4.52
CA PRO A 9 18.59 -22.97 -3.85
C PRO A 9 18.09 -21.55 -4.15
N GLY A 10 17.11 -21.41 -5.04
CA GLY A 10 16.67 -20.14 -5.60
C GLY A 10 17.44 -19.72 -6.85
N HIS A 11 16.78 -18.94 -7.68
CA HIS A 11 17.39 -18.41 -8.90
C HIS A 11 18.49 -17.39 -8.58
N GLU A 12 19.68 -17.59 -9.14
CA GLU A 12 20.80 -16.68 -9.01
C GLU A 12 20.70 -15.49 -9.96
N ARG A 13 21.30 -14.37 -9.56
CA ARG A 13 21.35 -13.13 -10.34
C ARG A 13 21.97 -13.40 -11.73
N GLY A 14 21.29 -12.90 -12.78
CA GLY A 14 21.69 -13.09 -14.18
C GLY A 14 21.06 -14.31 -14.85
N SER A 15 20.49 -15.27 -14.09
CA SER A 15 19.77 -16.40 -14.69
C SER A 15 18.47 -15.96 -15.37
N ALA A 16 17.97 -16.76 -16.31
CA ALA A 16 16.68 -16.52 -16.96
C ALA A 16 15.53 -16.57 -15.95
N GLY A 17 15.57 -17.49 -14.99
CA GLY A 17 14.58 -17.59 -13.92
C GLY A 17 14.55 -16.35 -13.04
N TYR A 18 15.70 -15.85 -12.60
CA TYR A 18 15.78 -14.60 -11.83
C TYR A 18 15.16 -13.41 -12.58
N ARG A 19 15.53 -13.23 -13.86
CA ARG A 19 14.93 -12.18 -14.69
C ARG A 19 13.43 -12.35 -14.86
N GLY A 20 12.97 -13.59 -15.04
CA GLY A 20 11.56 -13.93 -15.15
C GLY A 20 10.76 -13.57 -13.87
N VAL A 21 11.30 -13.89 -12.69
CA VAL A 21 10.69 -13.49 -11.40
C VAL A 21 10.57 -11.96 -11.29
N LEU A 22 11.66 -11.24 -11.60
CA LEU A 22 11.68 -9.77 -11.51
C LEU A 22 10.67 -9.11 -12.45
N VAL A 23 10.71 -9.48 -13.73
CA VAL A 23 9.79 -8.93 -14.75
C VAL A 23 8.35 -9.31 -14.42
N GLY A 24 8.10 -10.58 -14.08
CA GLY A 24 6.77 -11.06 -13.72
C GLY A 24 6.19 -10.30 -12.52
N LEU A 25 6.95 -10.18 -11.43
CA LEU A 25 6.47 -9.49 -10.23
C LEU A 25 6.32 -7.97 -10.43
N ALA A 26 7.21 -7.33 -11.19
CA ALA A 26 7.04 -5.93 -11.54
C ALA A 26 5.74 -5.72 -12.33
N ALA A 27 5.50 -6.55 -13.34
CA ALA A 27 4.29 -6.51 -14.15
C ALA A 27 3.02 -6.79 -13.32
N ALA A 28 3.05 -7.79 -12.42
CA ALA A 28 1.94 -8.06 -11.50
C ALA A 28 1.67 -6.87 -10.57
N GLY A 29 2.71 -6.22 -10.06
CA GLY A 29 2.59 -4.99 -9.26
C GLY A 29 1.98 -3.85 -10.05
N ILE A 30 2.40 -3.64 -11.31
CA ILE A 30 1.82 -2.63 -12.20
C ILE A 30 0.34 -2.91 -12.44
N ALA A 31 -0.02 -4.13 -12.86
CA ALA A 31 -1.40 -4.50 -13.14
C ALA A 31 -2.32 -4.26 -11.93
N THR A 32 -1.88 -4.74 -10.74
CA THR A 32 -2.65 -4.65 -9.50
C THR A 32 -2.92 -3.20 -9.10
N PHE A 33 -1.88 -2.39 -9.01
CA PHE A 33 -2.01 -1.05 -8.45
C PHE A 33 -2.52 -0.02 -9.47
N ALA A 34 -2.36 -0.26 -10.78
CA ALA A 34 -3.01 0.55 -11.80
C ALA A 34 -4.55 0.42 -11.71
N GLN A 35 -5.06 -0.81 -11.62
CA GLN A 35 -6.49 -1.05 -11.47
C GLN A 35 -7.04 -0.58 -10.12
N LEU A 36 -6.34 -0.85 -9.01
CA LEU A 36 -6.80 -0.48 -7.67
C LEU A 36 -7.15 1.02 -7.57
N TYR A 37 -6.36 1.84 -8.24
CA TYR A 37 -6.49 3.31 -8.16
C TYR A 37 -6.96 3.97 -9.46
N SER A 38 -7.45 3.22 -10.45
CA SER A 38 -7.90 3.71 -11.75
C SER A 38 -8.96 4.81 -11.66
N VAL A 39 -9.88 4.71 -10.70
CA VAL A 39 -10.97 5.68 -10.51
C VAL A 39 -10.58 6.90 -9.67
N GLN A 40 -9.44 6.88 -8.96
CA GLN A 40 -9.13 7.94 -7.99
C GLN A 40 -8.93 9.31 -8.65
N GLY A 41 -8.32 9.35 -9.84
CA GLY A 41 -8.20 10.58 -10.62
C GLY A 41 -9.50 11.03 -11.28
N LEU A 42 -10.53 10.16 -11.32
CA LEU A 42 -11.81 10.38 -12.00
C LEU A 42 -12.98 10.69 -11.05
N LEU A 43 -12.73 10.80 -9.73
CA LEU A 43 -13.78 10.99 -8.73
C LEU A 43 -14.72 12.17 -9.01
N PRO A 44 -14.24 13.37 -9.49
CA PRO A 44 -15.15 14.45 -9.86
C PRO A 44 -16.10 14.08 -11.01
N GLN A 45 -15.63 13.33 -12.02
CA GLN A 45 -16.49 12.88 -13.13
C GLN A 45 -17.50 11.84 -12.68
N LEU A 46 -17.09 10.88 -11.83
CA LEU A 46 -18.01 9.90 -11.23
C LEU A 46 -19.10 10.58 -10.41
N ALA A 47 -18.73 11.61 -9.62
CA ALA A 47 -19.69 12.39 -8.86
C ALA A 47 -20.73 13.07 -9.76
N ALA A 48 -20.28 13.66 -10.86
CA ALA A 48 -21.15 14.34 -11.82
C ALA A 48 -22.02 13.37 -12.61
N ASP A 49 -21.46 12.26 -13.12
CA ASP A 49 -22.18 11.29 -13.97
C ASP A 49 -23.30 10.57 -13.20
N PHE A 50 -23.01 10.15 -11.96
CA PHE A 50 -24.00 9.47 -11.10
C PHE A 50 -24.84 10.41 -10.22
N GLY A 51 -24.61 11.72 -10.26
CA GLY A 51 -25.34 12.69 -9.45
C GLY A 51 -25.13 12.49 -7.93
N VAL A 52 -23.93 12.02 -7.53
CA VAL A 52 -23.61 11.73 -6.12
C VAL A 52 -22.63 12.73 -5.54
N THR A 53 -22.56 12.78 -4.20
CA THR A 53 -21.64 13.68 -3.51
C THR A 53 -20.18 13.23 -3.64
N ALA A 54 -19.24 14.12 -3.37
CA ALA A 54 -17.80 13.79 -3.38
C ALA A 54 -17.47 12.64 -2.40
N ALA A 55 -18.09 12.64 -1.19
CA ALA A 55 -17.94 11.54 -0.23
C ALA A 55 -18.48 10.22 -0.77
N THR A 56 -19.64 10.24 -1.43
CA THR A 56 -20.23 9.05 -2.03
C THR A 56 -19.34 8.55 -3.19
N ALA A 57 -18.86 9.43 -4.08
CA ALA A 57 -17.96 9.04 -5.17
C ALA A 57 -16.66 8.37 -4.65
N ALA A 58 -16.11 8.85 -3.54
CA ALA A 58 -14.92 8.26 -2.91
C ALA A 58 -15.13 6.81 -2.44
N LEU A 59 -16.38 6.36 -2.23
CA LEU A 59 -16.69 4.95 -1.95
C LEU A 59 -16.22 4.02 -3.06
N SER A 60 -16.10 4.49 -4.31
CA SER A 60 -15.58 3.68 -5.42
C SER A 60 -14.11 3.26 -5.23
N VAL A 61 -13.29 4.11 -4.62
CA VAL A 61 -11.92 3.78 -4.19
C VAL A 61 -11.95 2.91 -2.93
N SER A 62 -12.80 3.29 -1.96
CA SER A 62 -12.93 2.59 -0.68
C SER A 62 -13.42 1.16 -0.85
N ALA A 63 -14.36 0.90 -1.75
CA ALA A 63 -14.85 -0.45 -2.05
C ALA A 63 -13.73 -1.36 -2.54
N ALA A 64 -12.88 -0.89 -3.47
CA ALA A 64 -11.77 -1.67 -3.97
C ALA A 64 -10.70 -1.94 -2.90
N THR A 65 -10.33 -0.93 -2.10
CA THR A 65 -9.35 -1.11 -1.02
C THR A 65 -9.88 -1.98 0.12
N LEU A 66 -11.18 -1.92 0.41
CA LEU A 66 -11.84 -2.80 1.37
C LEU A 66 -11.90 -4.25 0.87
N GLY A 67 -12.27 -4.45 -0.40
CA GLY A 67 -12.25 -5.77 -1.04
C GLY A 67 -10.87 -6.41 -0.98
N LEU A 68 -9.82 -5.63 -1.32
CA LEU A 68 -8.44 -6.07 -1.22
C LEU A 68 -8.08 -6.47 0.22
N ALA A 69 -8.40 -5.62 1.20
CA ALA A 69 -8.12 -5.90 2.61
C ALA A 69 -8.80 -7.18 3.09
N ALA A 70 -10.08 -7.37 2.77
CA ALA A 70 -10.86 -8.55 3.16
C ALA A 70 -10.31 -9.84 2.56
N ALA A 71 -9.74 -9.78 1.35
CA ALA A 71 -9.31 -10.95 0.59
C ALA A 71 -7.83 -11.35 0.84
N VAL A 72 -6.99 -10.50 1.45
CA VAL A 72 -5.56 -10.81 1.69
C VAL A 72 -5.37 -12.12 2.47
N ILE A 73 -6.11 -12.33 3.54
CA ILE A 73 -5.99 -13.53 4.37
C ILE A 73 -6.50 -14.79 3.64
N PRO A 74 -7.70 -14.79 3.03
CA PRO A 74 -8.16 -15.91 2.20
C PRO A 74 -7.19 -16.29 1.08
N TRP A 75 -6.66 -15.31 0.33
CA TRP A 75 -5.69 -15.58 -0.72
C TRP A 75 -4.38 -16.15 -0.21
N SER A 76 -3.87 -15.64 0.91
CA SER A 76 -2.67 -16.17 1.55
C SER A 76 -2.87 -17.64 1.96
N ALA A 77 -4.02 -17.96 2.57
CA ALA A 77 -4.35 -19.34 2.97
C ALA A 77 -4.50 -20.27 1.74
N ALA A 78 -5.13 -19.80 0.68
CA ALA A 78 -5.22 -20.54 -0.58
C ALA A 78 -3.85 -20.79 -1.20
N ALA A 79 -2.95 -19.79 -1.17
CA ALA A 79 -1.60 -19.90 -1.69
C ALA A 79 -0.73 -20.88 -0.89
N ASP A 80 -0.95 -20.99 0.42
CA ASP A 80 -0.29 -22.00 1.26
C ASP A 80 -0.72 -23.44 0.90
N ARG A 81 -1.95 -23.61 0.36
CA ARG A 81 -2.51 -24.91 -0.01
C ARG A 81 -2.25 -25.32 -1.45
N TYR A 82 -2.43 -24.38 -2.40
CA TYR A 82 -2.44 -24.65 -3.83
C TYR A 82 -1.17 -24.16 -4.56
N GLY A 83 -0.29 -23.46 -3.84
CA GLY A 83 0.94 -22.88 -4.40
C GLY A 83 0.80 -21.38 -4.73
N ARG A 84 1.94 -20.71 -4.76
CA ARG A 84 2.01 -19.25 -4.92
C ARG A 84 1.60 -18.81 -6.31
N LEU A 85 2.24 -19.37 -7.34
CA LEU A 85 2.05 -18.94 -8.72
C LEU A 85 0.65 -19.22 -9.27
N PRO A 86 0.01 -20.39 -9.05
CA PRO A 86 -1.37 -20.62 -9.49
C PRO A 86 -2.35 -19.62 -8.89
N ILE A 87 -2.20 -19.32 -7.61
CA ILE A 87 -3.07 -18.34 -6.91
C ILE A 87 -2.85 -16.93 -7.46
N MET A 88 -1.62 -16.48 -7.68
CA MET A 88 -1.36 -15.18 -8.29
C MET A 88 -1.93 -15.10 -9.71
N ARG A 89 -1.85 -16.18 -10.49
CA ARG A 89 -2.42 -16.25 -11.84
C ARG A 89 -3.95 -16.16 -11.83
N SER A 90 -4.61 -16.90 -10.97
CA SER A 90 -6.08 -16.82 -10.85
C SER A 90 -6.54 -15.45 -10.38
N ALA A 91 -5.86 -14.87 -9.39
CA ALA A 91 -6.16 -13.55 -8.86
C ALA A 91 -6.03 -12.44 -9.92
N ILE A 92 -4.95 -12.45 -10.70
CA ILE A 92 -4.72 -11.40 -11.72
C ILE A 92 -5.70 -11.53 -12.89
N VAL A 93 -6.06 -12.75 -13.31
CA VAL A 93 -7.06 -12.97 -14.33
C VAL A 93 -8.44 -12.50 -13.88
N ALA A 94 -8.85 -12.88 -12.65
CA ALA A 94 -10.11 -12.41 -12.09
C ALA A 94 -10.14 -10.88 -11.97
N ALA A 95 -9.05 -10.26 -11.53
CA ALA A 95 -8.94 -8.81 -11.42
C ALA A 95 -9.06 -8.11 -12.78
N VAL A 96 -8.38 -8.62 -13.80
CA VAL A 96 -8.48 -8.06 -15.18
C VAL A 96 -9.90 -8.16 -15.72
N VAL A 97 -10.55 -9.32 -15.57
CA VAL A 97 -11.94 -9.50 -16.02
C VAL A 97 -12.87 -8.52 -15.31
N LEU A 98 -12.78 -8.43 -13.98
CA LEU A 98 -13.60 -7.51 -13.20
C LEU A 98 -13.29 -6.04 -13.54
N GLY A 99 -12.02 -5.68 -13.72
CA GLY A 99 -11.63 -4.34 -14.14
C GLY A 99 -12.18 -3.92 -15.50
N LEU A 100 -12.28 -4.86 -16.45
CA LEU A 100 -12.91 -4.63 -17.74
C LEU A 100 -14.44 -4.52 -17.64
N LEU A 101 -15.06 -5.08 -16.60
CA LEU A 101 -16.48 -4.94 -16.32
C LEU A 101 -16.85 -3.63 -15.62
N VAL A 102 -15.91 -3.02 -14.88
CA VAL A 102 -16.15 -1.75 -14.14
C VAL A 102 -16.72 -0.64 -15.04
N PRO A 103 -16.19 -0.39 -16.26
CA PRO A 103 -16.75 0.64 -17.16
C PRO A 103 -18.19 0.37 -17.59
N LEU A 104 -18.66 -0.85 -17.48
CA LEU A 104 -20.01 -1.27 -17.89
C LEU A 104 -21.05 -1.12 -16.77
N ALA A 105 -20.67 -0.61 -15.60
CA ALA A 105 -21.58 -0.43 -14.48
C ALA A 105 -22.75 0.49 -14.86
N PRO A 106 -24.01 0.00 -14.75
CA PRO A 106 -25.19 0.78 -15.13
C PRO A 106 -25.54 1.87 -14.11
N ASP A 107 -25.21 1.65 -12.86
CA ASP A 107 -25.50 2.54 -11.74
C ASP A 107 -24.37 2.53 -10.71
N PHE A 108 -24.44 3.45 -9.73
CA PHE A 108 -23.41 3.59 -8.73
C PHE A 108 -23.29 2.39 -7.78
N PRO A 109 -24.39 1.75 -7.30
CA PRO A 109 -24.32 0.50 -6.53
C PRO A 109 -23.61 -0.64 -7.26
N ALA A 110 -23.90 -0.83 -8.56
CA ALA A 110 -23.22 -1.83 -9.38
C ALA A 110 -21.72 -1.53 -9.51
N LEU A 111 -21.36 -0.25 -9.69
CA LEU A 111 -19.96 0.19 -9.68
C LEU A 111 -19.27 -0.19 -8.37
N LEU A 112 -19.89 0.06 -7.21
CA LEU A 112 -19.32 -0.28 -5.91
C LEU A 112 -19.12 -1.79 -5.74
N LEU A 113 -20.09 -2.61 -6.18
CA LEU A 113 -20.00 -4.05 -6.12
C LEU A 113 -18.84 -4.58 -7.00
N LEU A 114 -18.76 -4.09 -8.24
CA LEU A 114 -17.67 -4.45 -9.16
C LEU A 114 -16.31 -4.00 -8.60
N ARG A 115 -16.20 -2.79 -8.05
CA ARG A 115 -14.97 -2.30 -7.42
C ARG A 115 -14.57 -3.13 -6.20
N PHE A 116 -15.53 -3.55 -5.37
CA PHE A 116 -15.26 -4.43 -4.23
C PHE A 116 -14.76 -5.81 -4.71
N ALA A 117 -15.43 -6.41 -5.67
CA ALA A 117 -15.06 -7.70 -6.24
C ALA A 117 -13.67 -7.65 -6.92
N GLU A 118 -13.41 -6.60 -7.71
CA GLU A 118 -12.11 -6.34 -8.34
C GLU A 118 -11.02 -6.19 -7.26
N GLY A 119 -11.27 -5.39 -6.23
CA GLY A 119 -10.36 -5.24 -5.11
C GLY A 119 -10.06 -6.56 -4.42
N ALA A 120 -11.09 -7.39 -4.18
CA ALA A 120 -10.92 -8.71 -3.59
C ALA A 120 -10.04 -9.62 -4.48
N ALA A 121 -10.20 -9.58 -5.80
CA ALA A 121 -9.34 -10.30 -6.72
C ALA A 121 -7.90 -9.75 -6.68
N LEU A 122 -7.73 -8.42 -6.74
CA LEU A 122 -6.42 -7.77 -6.67
C LEU A 122 -5.63 -8.12 -5.41
N GLY A 123 -6.31 -8.41 -4.28
CA GLY A 123 -5.69 -8.79 -3.01
C GLY A 123 -4.81 -10.04 -3.07
N GLY A 124 -5.02 -10.92 -4.05
CA GLY A 124 -4.23 -12.13 -4.22
C GLY A 124 -2.77 -11.90 -4.63
N ILE A 125 -2.46 -10.75 -5.25
CA ILE A 125 -1.09 -10.42 -5.64
C ILE A 125 -0.25 -9.97 -4.45
N PRO A 126 -0.55 -8.88 -3.71
CA PRO A 126 0.28 -8.42 -2.61
C PRO A 126 0.32 -9.42 -1.43
N ALA A 127 -0.72 -10.25 -1.28
CA ALA A 127 -0.73 -11.29 -0.26
C ALA A 127 0.33 -12.37 -0.47
N VAL A 128 0.73 -12.63 -1.72
CA VAL A 128 1.52 -13.81 -2.11
C VAL A 128 2.85 -13.45 -2.76
N ALA A 129 2.96 -12.28 -3.39
CA ALA A 129 4.12 -11.90 -4.22
C ALA A 129 5.46 -12.00 -3.50
N LEU A 130 5.56 -11.52 -2.25
CA LEU A 130 6.81 -11.56 -1.48
C LEU A 130 7.16 -12.98 -1.01
N ALA A 131 6.16 -13.83 -0.75
CA ALA A 131 6.39 -15.23 -0.43
C ALA A 131 6.92 -15.98 -1.65
N TYR A 132 6.27 -15.83 -2.82
CA TYR A 132 6.76 -16.39 -4.09
C TYR A 132 8.20 -15.95 -4.37
N LEU A 133 8.49 -14.65 -4.22
CA LEU A 133 9.83 -14.11 -4.43
C LEU A 133 10.87 -14.74 -3.50
N SER A 134 10.55 -14.90 -2.21
CA SER A 134 11.49 -15.46 -1.22
C SER A 134 11.71 -16.97 -1.40
N GLU A 135 10.76 -17.67 -2.02
CA GLU A 135 10.86 -19.10 -2.33
C GLU A 135 11.62 -19.36 -3.64
N GLU A 136 11.56 -18.41 -4.62
CA GLU A 136 12.12 -18.59 -5.95
C GLU A 136 13.47 -17.91 -6.18
N VAL A 137 13.84 -16.93 -5.36
CA VAL A 137 15.09 -16.16 -5.50
C VAL A 137 16.07 -16.51 -4.38
N SER A 138 17.34 -16.68 -4.75
CA SER A 138 18.42 -16.90 -3.79
C SER A 138 18.40 -15.84 -2.67
N PRO A 139 18.57 -16.23 -1.39
CA PRO A 139 18.49 -15.33 -0.23
C PRO A 139 19.33 -14.07 -0.33
N VAL A 140 20.49 -14.17 -1.01
CA VAL A 140 21.43 -13.05 -1.21
C VAL A 140 20.81 -11.94 -2.07
N HIS A 141 19.90 -12.29 -2.99
CA HIS A 141 19.32 -11.36 -3.98
C HIS A 141 17.86 -10.97 -3.69
N THR A 142 17.23 -11.56 -2.67
CA THR A 142 15.81 -11.36 -2.34
C THR A 142 15.47 -9.89 -2.08
N ALA A 143 16.35 -9.14 -1.40
CA ALA A 143 16.09 -7.72 -1.09
C ALA A 143 16.02 -6.84 -2.35
N VAL A 144 16.90 -7.09 -3.33
CA VAL A 144 16.90 -6.36 -4.61
C VAL A 144 15.66 -6.73 -5.44
N ALA A 145 15.31 -7.99 -5.46
CA ALA A 145 14.13 -8.48 -6.16
C ALA A 145 12.82 -7.91 -5.56
N ALA A 146 12.72 -7.85 -4.23
CA ALA A 146 11.60 -7.20 -3.54
C ALA A 146 11.48 -5.71 -3.89
N GLY A 147 12.61 -5.01 -4.02
CA GLY A 147 12.65 -3.62 -4.48
C GLY A 147 12.06 -3.45 -5.89
N THR A 148 12.28 -4.40 -6.79
CA THR A 148 11.72 -4.38 -8.15
C THR A 148 10.19 -4.55 -8.12
N TYR A 149 9.66 -5.47 -7.32
CA TYR A 149 8.22 -5.60 -7.11
C TYR A 149 7.60 -4.31 -6.58
N VAL A 150 8.19 -3.71 -5.52
CA VAL A 150 7.72 -2.44 -4.94
C VAL A 150 7.76 -1.30 -5.96
N SER A 151 8.79 -1.25 -6.82
CA SER A 151 8.83 -0.28 -7.93
C SER A 151 7.68 -0.49 -8.91
N GLY A 152 7.35 -1.74 -9.23
CA GLY A 152 6.19 -2.10 -10.05
C GLY A 152 4.87 -1.60 -9.43
N THR A 153 4.68 -1.77 -8.12
CA THR A 153 3.47 -1.27 -7.43
C THR A 153 3.36 0.26 -7.48
N THR A 154 4.49 0.96 -7.34
CA THR A 154 4.53 2.44 -7.42
C THR A 154 4.21 2.93 -8.83
N ILE A 155 4.84 2.33 -9.85
CA ILE A 155 4.57 2.67 -11.26
C ILE A 155 3.10 2.39 -11.58
N GLY A 156 2.57 1.23 -11.20
CA GLY A 156 1.16 0.90 -11.41
C GLY A 156 0.23 1.90 -10.77
N GLY A 157 0.46 2.22 -9.49
CA GLY A 157 -0.35 3.21 -8.78
C GLY A 157 -0.34 4.60 -9.40
N LEU A 158 0.78 5.03 -9.98
CA LEU A 158 0.87 6.28 -10.75
C LEU A 158 0.16 6.16 -12.10
N THR A 159 0.42 5.08 -12.84
CA THR A 159 -0.17 4.86 -14.18
C THR A 159 -1.69 4.89 -14.11
N GLY A 160 -2.30 4.18 -13.15
CA GLY A 160 -3.76 4.16 -13.00
C GLY A 160 -4.38 5.55 -12.89
N ARG A 161 -3.76 6.43 -12.11
CA ARG A 161 -4.27 7.80 -11.87
C ARG A 161 -3.97 8.76 -13.01
N ILE A 162 -2.73 8.74 -13.52
CA ILE A 162 -2.24 9.72 -14.50
C ILE A 162 -2.76 9.40 -15.90
N VAL A 163 -3.06 8.14 -16.21
CA VAL A 163 -3.61 7.77 -17.51
C VAL A 163 -5.13 7.91 -17.53
N ALA A 164 -5.84 7.46 -16.48
CA ALA A 164 -7.29 7.48 -16.46
C ALA A 164 -7.87 8.90 -16.56
N ALA A 165 -7.31 9.86 -15.82
CA ALA A 165 -7.87 11.19 -15.72
C ALA A 165 -7.80 12.01 -17.05
N PRO A 166 -6.65 12.09 -17.77
CA PRO A 166 -6.62 12.74 -19.06
C PRO A 166 -7.53 12.07 -20.10
N VAL A 167 -7.52 10.74 -20.18
CA VAL A 167 -8.41 10.01 -21.11
C VAL A 167 -9.86 10.33 -20.78
N GLY A 168 -10.24 10.26 -19.49
CA GLY A 168 -11.60 10.56 -19.06
C GLY A 168 -12.01 12.02 -19.30
N GLU A 169 -11.08 12.98 -19.23
CA GLU A 169 -11.38 14.40 -19.50
C GLU A 169 -11.78 14.65 -20.95
N TYR A 170 -11.10 14.01 -21.92
CA TYR A 170 -11.38 14.17 -23.34
C TYR A 170 -12.46 13.21 -23.88
N THR A 171 -12.91 12.25 -23.05
CA THR A 171 -13.94 11.26 -23.43
C THR A 171 -14.99 11.15 -22.33
N ASP A 172 -14.90 10.09 -21.52
CA ASP A 172 -15.66 9.89 -20.31
C ASP A 172 -14.87 8.99 -19.32
N TRP A 173 -15.31 8.88 -18.07
CA TRP A 173 -14.64 8.07 -17.06
C TRP A 173 -14.60 6.58 -17.39
N ARG A 174 -15.60 6.06 -18.14
CA ARG A 174 -15.69 4.66 -18.54
C ARG A 174 -14.54 4.30 -19.47
N ILE A 175 -14.25 5.15 -20.45
CA ILE A 175 -13.12 4.98 -21.38
C ILE A 175 -11.80 5.14 -20.60
N GLY A 176 -11.70 6.11 -19.70
CA GLY A 176 -10.54 6.29 -18.84
C GLY A 176 -10.19 5.02 -18.04
N VAL A 177 -11.18 4.41 -17.40
CA VAL A 177 -11.01 3.15 -16.64
C VAL A 177 -10.73 1.98 -17.58
N ALA A 178 -11.41 1.88 -18.75
CA ALA A 178 -11.19 0.82 -19.73
C ALA A 178 -9.73 0.81 -20.23
N VAL A 179 -9.17 1.97 -20.56
CA VAL A 179 -7.76 2.10 -21.00
C VAL A 179 -6.81 1.60 -19.92
N VAL A 180 -7.01 1.97 -18.65
CA VAL A 180 -6.19 1.47 -17.54
C VAL A 180 -6.35 -0.04 -17.37
N SER A 181 -7.58 -0.58 -17.52
CA SER A 181 -7.82 -2.02 -17.42
C SER A 181 -7.15 -2.79 -18.55
N LEU A 182 -7.10 -2.23 -19.77
CA LEU A 182 -6.36 -2.81 -20.90
C LEU A 182 -4.84 -2.78 -20.65
N LEU A 183 -4.29 -1.67 -20.12
CA LEU A 183 -2.88 -1.61 -19.74
C LEU A 183 -2.55 -2.65 -18.65
N ALA A 184 -3.45 -2.81 -17.68
CA ALA A 184 -3.30 -3.83 -16.65
C ALA A 184 -3.40 -5.26 -17.24
N ALA A 185 -4.26 -5.49 -18.24
CA ALA A 185 -4.34 -6.75 -18.95
C ALA A 185 -3.02 -7.07 -19.69
N VAL A 186 -2.42 -6.09 -20.36
CA VAL A 186 -1.10 -6.26 -20.98
C VAL A 186 -0.04 -6.61 -19.94
N ALA A 187 -0.02 -5.90 -18.81
CA ALA A 187 0.91 -6.21 -17.72
C ALA A 187 0.63 -7.61 -17.12
N ALA A 188 -0.63 -8.02 -17.01
CA ALA A 188 -1.01 -9.37 -16.58
C ALA A 188 -0.51 -10.45 -17.56
N VAL A 189 -0.60 -10.21 -18.87
CA VAL A 189 -0.04 -11.11 -19.89
C VAL A 189 1.48 -11.21 -19.74
N VAL A 190 2.17 -10.08 -19.53
CA VAL A 190 3.62 -10.08 -19.26
C VAL A 190 3.94 -10.92 -18.02
N PHE A 191 3.17 -10.77 -16.93
CA PHE A 191 3.33 -11.62 -15.74
C PHE A 191 3.14 -13.09 -16.05
N MET A 192 2.07 -13.45 -16.77
CA MET A 192 1.75 -14.84 -17.10
C MET A 192 2.84 -15.52 -17.93
N LEU A 193 3.49 -14.77 -18.82
CA LEU A 193 4.56 -15.27 -19.70
C LEU A 193 5.94 -15.26 -19.02
N ALA A 194 6.23 -14.23 -18.21
CA ALA A 194 7.55 -14.06 -17.63
C ALA A 194 7.75 -14.86 -16.34
N ALA A 195 6.71 -15.02 -15.48
CA ALA A 195 6.85 -15.67 -14.20
C ALA A 195 7.19 -17.16 -14.37
N PRO A 196 8.38 -17.62 -13.92
CA PRO A 196 8.79 -19.02 -14.05
C PRO A 196 7.90 -19.92 -13.20
N ARG A 197 7.96 -21.24 -13.52
CA ARG A 197 7.28 -22.24 -12.68
C ARG A 197 7.85 -22.18 -11.27
N GLN A 198 6.97 -22.34 -10.27
CA GLN A 198 7.40 -22.39 -8.88
C GLN A 198 8.20 -23.68 -8.63
N LEU A 199 9.44 -23.53 -8.17
CA LEU A 199 10.36 -24.62 -7.85
C LEU A 199 10.64 -24.70 -6.33
N GLY A 200 10.60 -23.55 -5.66
CA GLY A 200 10.88 -23.43 -4.23
C GLY A 200 9.70 -23.69 -3.31
N TYR A 201 8.49 -23.77 -3.87
CA TYR A 201 7.28 -23.98 -3.08
C TYR A 201 7.27 -25.35 -2.41
N ARG A 202 7.04 -25.36 -1.09
CA ARG A 202 6.79 -26.58 -0.31
C ARG A 202 5.45 -26.46 0.40
N PRO A 203 4.50 -27.41 0.19
CA PRO A 203 3.26 -27.41 0.93
C PRO A 203 3.54 -27.45 2.44
N ARG A 204 2.87 -26.58 3.19
CA ARG A 204 3.03 -26.56 4.64
C ARG A 204 2.45 -27.83 5.24
N SER A 205 3.26 -28.63 5.93
CA SER A 205 2.80 -29.80 6.67
C SER A 205 1.96 -29.35 7.88
N ARG A 206 0.83 -30.03 8.12
CA ARG A 206 0.03 -29.83 9.34
C ARG A 206 0.79 -30.18 10.63
N HIS A 207 1.94 -30.83 10.53
CA HIS A 207 2.75 -31.36 11.63
C HIS A 207 3.92 -30.43 12.05
N ASP A 208 4.09 -29.28 11.42
CA ASP A 208 5.06 -28.28 11.90
C ASP A 208 4.54 -27.70 13.22
N GLY A 209 4.93 -28.30 14.34
CA GLY A 209 4.41 -28.14 15.72
C GLY A 209 4.51 -26.72 16.33
N GLY A 210 4.26 -25.70 15.57
CA GLY A 210 4.16 -24.30 16.04
C GLY A 210 2.71 -23.87 16.30
N PRO A 211 2.51 -22.72 16.97
CA PRO A 211 1.18 -22.16 17.23
C PRO A 211 0.37 -22.02 15.95
N GLY A 212 -0.92 -22.39 15.98
CA GLY A 212 -1.84 -22.25 14.86
C GLY A 212 -1.99 -20.79 14.39
N LEU A 213 -2.51 -20.57 13.17
CA LEU A 213 -2.71 -19.24 12.58
C LEU A 213 -3.45 -18.30 13.55
N GLY A 214 -4.54 -18.78 14.17
CA GLY A 214 -5.34 -17.98 15.11
C GLY A 214 -4.54 -17.54 16.34
N ALA A 215 -3.69 -18.42 16.89
CA ALA A 215 -2.85 -18.06 18.05
C ALA A 215 -1.80 -17.00 17.70
N ARG A 216 -1.18 -17.09 16.50
CA ARG A 216 -0.22 -16.09 15.99
C ARG A 216 -0.88 -14.74 15.75
N LEU A 217 -2.08 -14.72 15.17
CA LEU A 217 -2.86 -13.48 14.98
C LEU A 217 -3.24 -12.88 16.34
N ALA A 218 -3.78 -13.69 17.25
CA ALA A 218 -4.15 -13.25 18.60
C ALA A 218 -2.96 -12.73 19.40
N GLY A 219 -1.79 -13.38 19.32
CA GLY A 219 -0.56 -12.92 19.96
C GLY A 219 -0.14 -11.53 19.50
N ASN A 220 -0.21 -11.26 18.19
CA ASN A 220 0.11 -9.95 17.64
C ASN A 220 -0.93 -8.88 18.01
N LEU A 221 -2.24 -9.23 18.04
CA LEU A 221 -3.32 -8.32 18.45
C LEU A 221 -3.32 -8.03 19.97
N ARG A 222 -2.71 -8.85 20.79
CA ARG A 222 -2.55 -8.61 22.23
C ARG A 222 -1.34 -7.75 22.57
N SER A 223 -0.46 -7.49 21.61
CA SER A 223 0.74 -6.67 21.82
C SER A 223 0.41 -5.17 21.70
N PRO A 224 0.48 -4.36 22.78
CA PRO A 224 0.19 -2.92 22.69
C PRO A 224 1.09 -2.19 21.69
N ARG A 225 2.35 -2.61 21.57
CA ARG A 225 3.31 -2.01 20.64
C ARG A 225 2.93 -2.31 19.17
N GLN A 226 2.45 -3.52 18.90
CA GLN A 226 1.94 -3.87 17.57
C GLN A 226 0.67 -3.07 17.25
N LEU A 227 -0.26 -2.95 18.21
CA LEU A 227 -1.49 -2.17 18.01
C LEU A 227 -1.19 -0.70 17.70
N VAL A 228 -0.19 -0.10 18.34
CA VAL A 228 0.25 1.26 17.99
C VAL A 228 0.75 1.34 16.55
N LEU A 229 1.53 0.37 16.08
CA LEU A 229 2.01 0.37 14.68
C LEU A 229 0.87 0.13 13.68
N TYR A 230 -0.12 -0.71 14.02
CA TYR A 230 -1.33 -0.88 13.19
C TYR A 230 -2.15 0.40 13.16
N ALA A 231 -2.27 1.11 14.29
CA ALA A 231 -2.91 2.42 14.33
C ALA A 231 -2.16 3.46 13.48
N GLN A 232 -0.82 3.44 13.43
CA GLN A 232 -0.05 4.29 12.49
C GLN A 232 -0.47 4.03 11.05
N ALA A 233 -0.56 2.75 10.65
CA ALA A 233 -0.98 2.38 9.30
C ALA A 233 -2.39 2.89 9.00
N PHE A 234 -3.33 2.66 9.91
CA PHE A 234 -4.73 3.02 9.75
C PHE A 234 -4.93 4.54 9.66
N LEU A 235 -4.38 5.29 10.62
CA LEU A 235 -4.58 6.73 10.72
C LEU A 235 -3.84 7.50 9.61
N LEU A 236 -2.56 7.20 9.39
CA LEU A 236 -1.75 7.96 8.42
C LEU A 236 -2.14 7.62 6.98
N MET A 237 -2.41 6.34 6.66
CA MET A 237 -2.88 5.99 5.32
C MET A 237 -4.28 6.51 5.06
N GLY A 238 -5.16 6.48 6.05
CA GLY A 238 -6.49 7.04 5.95
C GLY A 238 -6.47 8.54 5.63
N GLY A 239 -5.68 9.31 6.38
CA GLY A 239 -5.48 10.73 6.13
C GLY A 239 -4.83 11.00 4.77
N PHE A 240 -3.84 10.19 4.40
CA PHE A 240 -3.17 10.27 3.10
C PHE A 240 -4.15 10.08 1.93
N VAL A 241 -4.95 9.04 1.97
CA VAL A 241 -5.94 8.77 0.91
C VAL A 241 -7.05 9.80 0.91
N ALA A 242 -7.48 10.29 2.07
CA ALA A 242 -8.46 11.38 2.16
C ALA A 242 -7.99 12.62 1.39
N VAL A 243 -6.76 13.08 1.63
CA VAL A 243 -6.19 14.24 0.89
C VAL A 243 -6.23 14.00 -0.62
N TYR A 244 -5.81 12.83 -1.09
CA TYR A 244 -5.76 12.55 -2.52
C TYR A 244 -7.12 12.27 -3.15
N ASN A 245 -8.09 11.74 -2.43
CA ASN A 245 -9.45 11.53 -2.93
C ASN A 245 -10.17 12.86 -3.23
N TYR A 246 -9.95 13.88 -2.40
CA TYR A 246 -10.64 15.17 -2.54
C TYR A 246 -9.81 16.24 -3.25
N LEU A 247 -8.55 15.93 -3.61
CA LEU A 247 -7.65 16.84 -4.31
C LEU A 247 -8.24 17.30 -5.66
N GLY A 248 -8.77 16.37 -6.46
CA GLY A 248 -9.37 16.68 -7.77
C GLY A 248 -10.56 17.64 -7.65
N PHE A 249 -11.43 17.43 -6.65
CA PHE A 249 -12.56 18.34 -6.40
C PHE A 249 -12.07 19.75 -6.02
N ARG A 250 -11.08 19.86 -5.15
CA ARG A 250 -10.51 21.15 -4.77
C ARG A 250 -9.90 21.88 -5.95
N LEU A 251 -9.11 21.20 -6.75
CA LEU A 251 -8.36 21.81 -7.85
C LEU A 251 -9.26 22.16 -9.04
N GLY A 252 -10.38 21.47 -9.21
CA GLY A 252 -11.41 21.79 -10.21
C GLY A 252 -12.28 22.99 -9.86
N MET A 253 -12.20 23.52 -8.64
CA MET A 253 -12.98 24.67 -8.16
C MET A 253 -12.10 25.93 -8.04
N PRO A 254 -12.73 27.13 -7.96
CA PRO A 254 -12.00 28.37 -7.66
C PRO A 254 -11.18 28.24 -6.36
N PRO A 255 -10.01 28.88 -6.28
CA PRO A 255 -9.41 29.77 -7.28
C PRO A 255 -8.61 29.04 -8.38
N PHE A 256 -8.49 27.71 -8.36
CA PHE A 256 -7.58 26.96 -9.24
C PHE A 256 -8.18 26.69 -10.62
N ASN A 257 -9.42 26.20 -10.69
CA ASN A 257 -10.13 25.82 -11.93
C ASN A 257 -9.25 24.99 -12.88
N LEU A 258 -8.48 24.04 -12.33
CA LEU A 258 -7.58 23.21 -13.12
C LEU A 258 -8.33 22.13 -13.88
N PRO A 259 -7.99 21.88 -15.14
CA PRO A 259 -8.39 20.67 -15.85
C PRO A 259 -8.01 19.41 -15.08
N GLN A 260 -8.84 18.38 -15.16
CA GLN A 260 -8.66 17.14 -14.39
C GLN A 260 -7.36 16.41 -14.76
N ALA A 261 -6.96 16.49 -16.04
CA ALA A 261 -5.68 15.95 -16.53
C ALA A 261 -4.50 16.62 -15.80
N LEU A 262 -4.52 17.95 -15.63
CA LEU A 262 -3.47 18.66 -14.90
C LEU A 262 -3.53 18.36 -13.40
N ALA A 263 -4.72 18.31 -12.79
CA ALA A 263 -4.89 17.96 -11.40
C ALA A 263 -4.34 16.53 -11.10
N SER A 264 -4.53 15.58 -12.01
CA SER A 264 -4.00 14.22 -11.87
C SER A 264 -2.48 14.15 -11.95
N SER A 265 -1.80 15.10 -12.61
CA SER A 265 -0.34 15.14 -12.63
C SER A 265 0.28 15.34 -11.25
N LEU A 266 -0.49 15.88 -10.28
CA LEU A 266 -0.03 16.08 -8.92
C LEU A 266 0.19 14.74 -8.17
N PHE A 267 -0.34 13.64 -8.68
CA PHE A 267 0.03 12.31 -8.19
C PHE A 267 1.53 12.00 -8.40
N LEU A 268 2.24 12.71 -9.27
CA LEU A 268 3.71 12.61 -9.37
C LEU A 268 4.43 12.93 -8.04
N ALA A 269 3.78 13.65 -7.12
CA ALA A 269 4.29 13.83 -5.76
C ALA A 269 4.63 12.52 -5.04
N TYR A 270 4.01 11.37 -5.45
CA TYR A 270 4.35 10.04 -4.93
C TYR A 270 5.82 9.67 -5.16
N LEU A 271 6.48 10.23 -6.18
CA LEU A 271 7.90 10.01 -6.42
C LEU A 271 8.78 10.49 -5.26
N ALA A 272 8.36 11.54 -4.55
CA ALA A 272 9.03 12.00 -3.33
C ALA A 272 9.03 10.90 -2.25
N GLY A 273 8.00 10.04 -2.23
CA GLY A 273 7.90 8.91 -1.32
C GLY A 273 9.02 7.87 -1.52
N THR A 274 9.46 7.66 -2.74
CA THR A 274 10.57 6.71 -3.03
C THR A 274 11.88 7.16 -2.38
N TRP A 275 12.17 8.45 -2.43
CA TRP A 275 13.35 9.02 -1.79
C TRP A 275 13.20 9.05 -0.26
N SER A 276 12.07 9.55 0.24
CA SER A 276 11.85 9.71 1.69
C SER A 276 11.81 8.39 2.45
N SER A 277 11.24 7.32 1.85
CA SER A 277 11.26 5.96 2.43
C SER A 277 12.68 5.47 2.68
N ARG A 278 13.58 5.65 1.72
CA ARG A 278 15.00 5.27 1.85
C ARG A 278 15.71 6.13 2.88
N ALA A 279 15.48 7.44 2.87
CA ALA A 279 16.08 8.38 3.82
C ALA A 279 15.64 8.07 5.26
N ALA A 280 14.33 7.88 5.49
CA ALA A 280 13.77 7.53 6.80
C ALA A 280 14.29 6.18 7.31
N GLY A 281 14.38 5.17 6.44
CA GLY A 281 14.96 3.86 6.78
C GLY A 281 16.41 3.96 7.25
N LYS A 282 17.24 4.74 6.57
CA LYS A 282 18.64 5.01 6.98
C LYS A 282 18.70 5.81 8.29
N ALA A 283 17.87 6.84 8.43
CA ALA A 283 17.81 7.68 9.62
C ALA A 283 17.39 6.88 10.87
N ALA A 284 16.44 5.95 10.73
CA ALA A 284 15.98 5.09 11.83
C ALA A 284 17.09 4.22 12.45
N GLY A 285 18.13 3.90 11.66
CA GLY A 285 19.32 3.19 12.15
C GLY A 285 20.37 4.07 12.81
N ARG A 286 20.39 5.38 12.49
CA ARG A 286 21.49 6.30 12.86
C ARG A 286 21.13 7.30 13.97
N LEU A 287 19.88 7.81 13.98
CA LEU A 287 19.47 8.87 14.89
C LEU A 287 19.28 8.39 16.33
N ALA A 288 19.56 9.28 17.30
CA ALA A 288 19.20 9.09 18.69
C ALA A 288 17.66 8.93 18.80
N GLY A 289 17.20 7.97 19.65
CA GLY A 289 15.78 7.62 19.73
C GLY A 289 15.29 6.68 18.62
N GLY A 290 16.12 6.42 17.57
CA GLY A 290 15.88 5.39 16.58
C GLY A 290 14.56 5.56 15.80
N ARG A 291 13.86 4.44 15.63
CA ARG A 291 12.62 4.37 14.83
C ARG A 291 11.50 5.29 15.30
N ARG A 292 11.32 5.45 16.63
CA ARG A 292 10.29 6.32 17.20
C ARG A 292 10.46 7.77 16.76
N ASN A 293 11.66 8.33 16.91
CA ASN A 293 11.91 9.73 16.60
C ASN A 293 11.79 10.00 15.09
N VAL A 294 12.21 9.05 14.25
CA VAL A 294 12.03 9.18 12.79
C VAL A 294 10.56 9.09 12.41
N LEU A 295 9.77 8.23 13.05
CA LEU A 295 8.33 8.13 12.85
C LEU A 295 7.63 9.45 13.20
N LEU A 296 7.93 10.01 14.38
CA LEU A 296 7.40 11.30 14.85
C LEU A 296 7.80 12.45 13.90
N ALA A 297 9.09 12.54 13.55
CA ALA A 297 9.58 13.56 12.61
C ALA A 297 8.91 13.45 11.23
N SER A 298 8.73 12.23 10.71
CA SER A 298 8.04 12.01 9.44
C SER A 298 6.57 12.42 9.53
N THR A 299 5.89 12.14 10.64
CA THR A 299 4.51 12.60 10.88
C THR A 299 4.44 14.13 10.97
N ALA A 300 5.40 14.77 11.60
CA ALA A 300 5.50 16.23 11.66
C ALA A 300 5.73 16.85 10.27
N VAL A 301 6.59 16.25 9.44
CA VAL A 301 6.79 16.64 8.02
C VAL A 301 5.49 16.51 7.24
N MET A 302 4.75 15.41 7.43
CA MET A 302 3.45 15.22 6.82
C MET A 302 2.46 16.32 7.24
N ALA A 303 2.42 16.68 8.53
CA ALA A 303 1.56 17.74 9.04
C ALA A 303 1.94 19.12 8.48
N ALA A 304 3.23 19.43 8.41
CA ALA A 304 3.72 20.68 7.80
C ALA A 304 3.32 20.76 6.32
N GLY A 305 3.48 19.67 5.55
CA GLY A 305 3.03 19.62 4.17
C GLY A 305 1.53 19.86 4.03
N LEU A 306 0.71 19.25 4.88
CA LEU A 306 -0.74 19.47 4.89
C LEU A 306 -1.08 20.94 5.17
N ALA A 307 -0.42 21.56 6.16
CA ALA A 307 -0.64 22.98 6.49
C ALA A 307 -0.31 23.90 5.31
N VAL A 308 0.77 23.63 4.56
CA VAL A 308 1.13 24.40 3.35
C VAL A 308 0.06 24.27 2.27
N THR A 309 -0.63 23.12 2.17
CA THR A 309 -1.74 22.97 1.20
C THR A 309 -2.93 23.88 1.50
N LEU A 310 -3.06 24.47 2.69
CA LEU A 310 -4.16 25.40 3.00
C LEU A 310 -4.03 26.74 2.25
N LEU A 311 -2.84 27.06 1.80
CA LEU A 311 -2.63 28.26 0.98
C LEU A 311 -3.32 28.12 -0.38
N GLN A 312 -3.84 29.26 -0.89
CA GLN A 312 -4.68 29.29 -2.09
C GLN A 312 -3.86 29.57 -3.38
N THR A 313 -2.60 29.13 -3.40
CA THR A 313 -1.75 29.24 -4.58
C THR A 313 -1.32 27.87 -5.06
N LEU A 314 -1.30 27.64 -6.36
CA LEU A 314 -0.95 26.35 -6.93
C LEU A 314 0.48 25.88 -6.54
N PRO A 315 1.51 26.75 -6.58
CA PRO A 315 2.85 26.35 -6.12
C PRO A 315 2.89 25.88 -4.66
N ALA A 316 2.11 26.52 -3.76
CA ALA A 316 2.02 26.11 -2.38
C ALA A 316 1.33 24.74 -2.24
N VAL A 317 0.26 24.50 -2.97
CA VAL A 317 -0.42 23.18 -2.98
C VAL A 317 0.54 22.09 -3.48
N ILE A 318 1.26 22.31 -4.58
CA ILE A 318 2.23 21.35 -5.12
C ILE A 318 3.32 21.06 -4.08
N THR A 319 3.95 22.10 -3.53
CA THR A 319 4.99 21.96 -2.50
C THR A 319 4.45 21.24 -1.26
N GLY A 320 3.28 21.64 -0.78
CA GLY A 320 2.61 21.01 0.34
C GLY A 320 2.35 19.53 0.11
N LEU A 321 1.87 19.14 -1.07
CA LEU A 321 1.63 17.74 -1.42
C LEU A 321 2.92 16.91 -1.49
N VAL A 322 4.00 17.47 -2.04
CA VAL A 322 5.31 16.79 -2.07
C VAL A 322 5.83 16.55 -0.67
N VAL A 323 5.78 17.56 0.22
CA VAL A 323 6.22 17.45 1.62
C VAL A 323 5.30 16.50 2.40
N PHE A 324 3.98 16.62 2.24
CA PHE A 324 2.99 15.72 2.85
C PHE A 324 3.25 14.27 2.48
N THR A 325 3.46 14.01 1.20
CA THR A 325 3.73 12.66 0.67
C THR A 325 5.08 12.13 1.16
N ALA A 326 6.11 12.95 1.17
CA ALA A 326 7.41 12.55 1.73
C ALA A 326 7.29 12.18 3.21
N GLY A 327 6.57 12.96 4.00
CA GLY A 327 6.30 12.67 5.41
C GLY A 327 5.57 11.34 5.59
N PHE A 328 4.48 11.12 4.85
CA PHE A 328 3.72 9.86 4.89
C PHE A 328 4.59 8.64 4.58
N PHE A 329 5.29 8.65 3.46
CA PHE A 329 6.11 7.49 3.06
C PHE A 329 7.28 7.25 3.99
N GLY A 330 7.86 8.30 4.58
CA GLY A 330 8.88 8.18 5.62
C GLY A 330 8.33 7.47 6.87
N ALA A 331 7.17 7.90 7.36
CA ALA A 331 6.49 7.28 8.51
C ALA A 331 6.10 5.82 8.22
N HIS A 332 5.49 5.57 7.04
CA HIS A 332 5.08 4.23 6.61
C HIS A 332 6.26 3.26 6.51
N ALA A 333 7.39 3.68 5.91
CA ALA A 333 8.57 2.83 5.78
C ALA A 333 9.14 2.41 7.15
N VAL A 334 9.16 3.34 8.11
CA VAL A 334 9.62 3.04 9.46
C VAL A 334 8.64 2.12 10.20
N ALA A 335 7.34 2.43 10.17
CA ALA A 335 6.33 1.66 10.88
C ALA A 335 6.22 0.23 10.33
N SER A 336 6.10 0.06 9.01
CA SER A 336 6.01 -1.25 8.35
C SER A 336 7.26 -2.11 8.57
N GLY A 337 8.45 -1.50 8.52
CA GLY A 337 9.70 -2.19 8.82
C GLY A 337 9.91 -2.51 10.31
N TRP A 338 9.15 -1.87 11.20
CA TRP A 338 9.24 -2.13 12.64
C TRP A 338 8.34 -3.28 13.09
N VAL A 339 7.20 -3.48 12.44
CA VAL A 339 6.22 -4.52 12.74
C VAL A 339 6.81 -5.92 12.86
N PRO A 340 7.53 -6.48 11.86
CA PRO A 340 8.09 -7.83 11.97
C PRO A 340 9.21 -7.94 13.02
N VAL A 341 9.84 -6.82 13.39
CA VAL A 341 10.89 -6.80 14.41
C VAL A 341 10.31 -6.90 15.82
N LEU A 342 9.11 -6.34 16.06
CA LEU A 342 8.41 -6.42 17.33
C LEU A 342 7.60 -7.71 17.50
N ALA A 343 7.36 -8.44 16.43
CA ALA A 343 6.64 -9.70 16.48
C ALA A 343 7.50 -10.78 17.17
N ALA A 344 7.06 -11.25 18.33
CA ALA A 344 7.69 -12.38 19.02
C ALA A 344 7.58 -13.64 18.18
N GLU A 345 6.38 -13.88 17.62
CA GLU A 345 6.05 -14.96 16.70
C GLU A 345 5.15 -14.48 15.58
N GLY A 346 5.13 -15.21 14.47
CA GLY A 346 4.23 -14.88 13.36
C GLY A 346 4.52 -13.54 12.68
N ARG A 347 5.78 -13.27 12.30
CA ARG A 347 6.19 -12.04 11.62
C ARG A 347 5.38 -11.75 10.36
N ALA A 348 5.05 -12.79 9.60
CA ALA A 348 4.22 -12.67 8.40
C ALA A 348 2.79 -12.23 8.76
N GLN A 349 2.20 -12.83 9.82
CA GLN A 349 0.87 -12.47 10.31
C GLN A 349 0.83 -11.03 10.86
N ALA A 350 1.88 -10.61 11.56
CA ALA A 350 2.03 -9.22 12.01
C ALA A 350 2.01 -8.24 10.83
N SER A 351 2.78 -8.53 9.77
CA SER A 351 2.79 -7.72 8.54
C SER A 351 1.44 -7.74 7.82
N SER A 352 0.73 -8.87 7.81
CA SER A 352 -0.61 -8.97 7.24
C SER A 352 -1.63 -8.12 7.99
N LEU A 353 -1.57 -8.11 9.34
CA LEU A 353 -2.42 -7.24 10.17
C LEU A 353 -2.10 -5.76 9.96
N TYR A 354 -0.83 -5.41 9.77
CA TYR A 354 -0.44 -4.05 9.39
C TYR A 354 -1.05 -3.63 8.05
N ASN A 355 -0.99 -4.51 7.03
CA ASN A 355 -1.58 -4.26 5.73
C ASN A 355 -3.11 -4.17 5.80
N LEU A 356 -3.75 -5.00 6.63
CA LEU A 356 -5.19 -4.93 6.88
C LEU A 356 -5.57 -3.56 7.47
N ALA A 357 -4.82 -3.10 8.48
CA ALA A 357 -5.02 -1.77 9.08
C ALA A 357 -4.77 -0.65 8.05
N TYR A 358 -3.74 -0.77 7.22
CA TYR A 358 -3.37 0.17 6.16
C TYR A 358 -4.51 0.35 5.14
N TYR A 359 -5.02 -0.75 4.57
CA TYR A 359 -6.11 -0.69 3.60
C TYR A 359 -7.47 -0.39 4.26
N GLY A 360 -7.69 -0.84 5.49
CA GLY A 360 -8.86 -0.46 6.28
C GLY A 360 -8.91 1.04 6.55
N GLY A 361 -7.80 1.65 6.93
CA GLY A 361 -7.67 3.10 7.08
C GLY A 361 -7.89 3.85 5.77
N SER A 362 -7.26 3.39 4.69
CA SER A 362 -7.48 3.91 3.33
C SER A 362 -8.95 3.93 2.96
N SER A 363 -9.66 2.85 3.22
CA SER A 363 -11.07 2.71 2.89
C SER A 363 -11.98 3.58 3.77
N LEU A 364 -11.89 3.41 5.09
CA LEU A 364 -12.82 4.02 6.03
C LEU A 364 -12.56 5.52 6.22
N LEU A 365 -11.31 5.89 6.52
CA LEU A 365 -10.96 7.28 6.79
C LEU A 365 -10.79 8.08 5.50
N GLY A 366 -10.36 7.43 4.40
CA GLY A 366 -10.32 8.03 3.07
C GLY A 366 -11.71 8.48 2.61
N TRP A 367 -12.74 7.69 2.89
CA TRP A 367 -14.13 8.05 2.67
C TRP A 367 -14.64 9.08 3.67
N ALA A 368 -14.44 8.85 4.98
CA ALA A 368 -14.94 9.72 6.04
C ALA A 368 -14.46 11.18 5.91
N GLY A 369 -13.28 11.40 5.36
CA GLY A 369 -12.78 12.74 5.03
C GLY A 369 -13.74 13.55 4.15
N GLY A 370 -14.58 12.89 3.36
CA GLY A 370 -15.58 13.54 2.51
C GLY A 370 -16.64 14.33 3.25
N PHE A 371 -17.06 13.87 4.42
CA PHE A 371 -18.02 14.61 5.24
C PHE A 371 -17.43 15.95 5.71
N PHE A 372 -16.14 15.96 6.08
CA PHE A 372 -15.43 17.18 6.47
C PHE A 372 -15.17 18.09 5.28
N PHE A 373 -14.85 17.49 4.11
CA PHE A 373 -14.71 18.25 2.87
C PHE A 373 -16.02 18.91 2.44
N GLN A 374 -17.15 18.22 2.54
CA GLN A 374 -18.47 18.77 2.23
C GLN A 374 -18.91 19.86 3.21
N GLY A 375 -18.61 19.71 4.50
CA GLY A 375 -19.03 20.65 5.53
C GLY A 375 -18.22 21.95 5.56
N ALA A 376 -16.90 21.89 5.37
CA ALA A 376 -16.00 23.03 5.51
C ALA A 376 -14.88 23.07 4.45
N GLY A 377 -15.12 22.46 3.29
CA GLY A 377 -14.16 22.44 2.17
C GLY A 377 -12.82 21.82 2.56
N TRP A 378 -11.79 22.32 1.92
CA TRP A 378 -10.43 21.83 2.14
C TRP A 378 -9.92 22.04 3.57
N ALA A 379 -10.31 23.13 4.22
CA ALA A 379 -9.94 23.40 5.61
C ALA A 379 -10.53 22.35 6.56
N GLY A 380 -11.80 21.96 6.37
CA GLY A 380 -12.43 20.89 7.13
C GLY A 380 -11.72 19.55 6.95
N LEU A 381 -11.40 19.17 5.70
CA LEU A 381 -10.63 17.97 5.41
C LEU A 381 -9.24 18.01 6.07
N ALA A 382 -8.53 19.13 5.95
CA ALA A 382 -7.20 19.30 6.56
C ALA A 382 -7.27 19.22 8.09
N GLY A 383 -8.30 19.79 8.71
CA GLY A 383 -8.57 19.66 10.15
C GLY A 383 -8.76 18.21 10.56
N PHE A 384 -9.61 17.47 9.86
CA PHE A 384 -9.81 16.03 10.09
C PHE A 384 -8.50 15.24 9.99
N VAL A 385 -7.74 15.42 8.90
CA VAL A 385 -6.47 14.73 8.69
C VAL A 385 -5.43 15.16 9.74
N GLY A 386 -5.43 16.43 10.15
CA GLY A 386 -4.60 16.96 11.25
C GLY A 386 -4.86 16.22 12.57
N VAL A 387 -6.13 15.98 12.91
CA VAL A 387 -6.51 15.19 14.10
C VAL A 387 -6.00 13.75 13.98
N LEU A 388 -6.12 13.10 12.83
CA LEU A 388 -5.60 11.75 12.62
C LEU A 388 -4.08 11.70 12.82
N MET A 389 -3.33 12.68 12.30
CA MET A 389 -1.88 12.78 12.48
C MET A 389 -1.48 13.07 13.93
N LEU A 390 -2.23 13.91 14.63
CA LEU A 390 -2.02 14.16 16.06
C LEU A 390 -2.20 12.88 16.88
N LEU A 391 -3.30 12.15 16.65
CA LEU A 391 -3.54 10.85 17.30
C LEU A 391 -2.43 9.85 16.99
N ALA A 392 -1.98 9.77 15.74
CA ALA A 392 -0.86 8.94 15.35
C ALA A 392 0.42 9.33 16.08
N ALA A 393 0.72 10.63 16.18
CA ALA A 393 1.91 11.12 16.91
C ALA A 393 1.84 10.81 18.40
N LEU A 394 0.70 11.03 19.05
CA LEU A 394 0.49 10.71 20.46
C LEU A 394 0.69 9.21 20.74
N LEU A 395 0.12 8.34 19.89
CA LEU A 395 0.32 6.90 19.99
C LEU A 395 1.79 6.52 19.73
N ALA A 396 2.45 7.10 18.73
CA ALA A 396 3.86 6.84 18.45
C ALA A 396 4.78 7.23 19.61
N ALA A 397 4.44 8.29 20.35
CA ALA A 397 5.20 8.74 21.52
C ALA A 397 5.24 7.70 22.65
N THR A 398 4.26 6.78 22.73
CA THR A 398 4.24 5.68 23.71
C THR A 398 5.20 4.54 23.35
N LEU A 399 5.71 4.49 22.10
CA LEU A 399 6.66 3.46 21.68
C LEU A 399 8.04 3.68 22.37
N PRO A 400 8.77 2.60 22.66
CA PRO A 400 10.08 2.73 23.27
C PRO A 400 11.04 3.46 22.33
N GLY A 401 11.68 4.50 22.83
CA GLY A 401 12.90 5.03 22.23
C GLY A 401 14.03 3.99 22.33
N ARG A 402 15.17 4.22 21.69
CA ARG A 402 16.36 3.41 21.92
C ARG A 402 16.70 3.49 23.41
N ALA A 403 16.36 2.46 24.20
CA ALA A 403 16.97 2.27 25.51
C ALA A 403 18.48 2.13 25.25
N GLY A 404 19.27 2.99 25.88
CA GLY A 404 20.72 2.96 25.72
C GLY A 404 21.25 1.57 26.00
N SER A 405 21.92 0.96 25.04
CA SER A 405 22.67 -0.29 25.20
C SER A 405 23.89 -0.15 26.08
N ARG A 406 23.94 0.88 26.92
CA ARG A 406 25.11 1.19 27.78
C ARG A 406 25.23 0.35 29.05
N ASN A 407 24.21 -0.46 29.43
CA ASN A 407 24.26 -1.15 30.74
C ASN A 407 24.44 -2.68 30.67
N ARG A 408 24.80 -3.29 29.54
CA ARG A 408 25.13 -4.72 29.53
C ARG A 408 26.62 -5.05 29.56
N HIS A 409 27.51 -4.04 29.43
CA HIS A 409 28.95 -4.28 29.51
C HIS A 409 29.57 -4.00 30.88
N THR A 410 28.84 -3.43 31.86
CA THR A 410 29.35 -3.19 33.19
C THR A 410 28.98 -4.24 34.24
N ALA A 411 28.01 -5.11 33.95
CA ALA A 411 27.64 -6.21 34.84
C ALA A 411 28.54 -7.46 34.70
N GLY A 412 29.25 -7.62 33.59
CA GLY A 412 30.17 -8.74 33.35
C GLY A 412 31.58 -8.58 33.92
N ARG A 413 31.94 -7.39 34.39
CA ARG A 413 33.30 -7.13 34.95
C ARG A 413 33.41 -7.13 36.49
N ARG A 414 32.32 -7.39 37.21
CA ARG A 414 32.33 -7.47 38.69
C ARG A 414 32.24 -8.90 39.24
N LEU A 415 32.36 -9.92 38.40
CA LEU A 415 32.39 -11.33 38.83
C LEU A 415 33.74 -12.01 38.56
N GLU A 416 34.77 -11.24 38.16
CA GLU A 416 36.15 -11.75 37.94
C GLU A 416 37.19 -10.97 38.76
N GLU A 417 36.81 -10.31 39.90
CA GLU A 417 37.73 -9.82 40.92
C GLU A 417 37.50 -10.51 42.26
#